data_74a47c47f8dc71338dc479d10f6e0970
#
_entry.id   74a47c47f8dc71338dc479d10f6e0970
#
_cell.length_a   1.000
_cell.length_b   1.000
_cell.length_c   1.000
_cell.angle_alpha   90.00
_cell.angle_beta   90.00
_cell.angle_gamma   90.00
#
_symmetry.space_group_name_H-M   'P 1'
#
loop_
_entity.id
_entity.type
_entity.pdbx_description
1 polymer ?
#
loop_
_entity_poly.entity_id
_entity_poly.type
_entity_poly.pdbx_seq_one_letter_code
_entity_poly.pdbx_strand_id
1 'polypeptide(L)'
;ELRYEDARRVLESHQQKAKRELAAREDAPPEALYYLACDDDPEVRGLVAANRSAPIQANELLQDDTSAEVRGELARKIARLMPDIPAVERSAIQDRLIGLLEKLAEDELPRVRAIVAEEIASCPTVPRAIARRLARDAEMAVCGPILEYSPLLSDEDLIEIIATSGAPGAAAAIARRACVSTSVSDAVVT
;
A
#
# COMPACT_ATOMS: atom_id res chain seq x y z
N GLU A 1 6.19 -20.55 -20.58
CA GLU A 1 6.33 -19.10 -20.89
C GLU A 1 5.29 -18.72 -21.93
N LEU A 2 4.44 -17.73 -21.64
CA LEU A 2 3.38 -17.29 -22.53
C LEU A 2 3.99 -16.56 -23.74
N ARG A 3 3.62 -16.96 -24.96
CA ARG A 3 4.08 -16.23 -26.15
C ARG A 3 3.29 -14.93 -26.31
N TYR A 4 3.97 -13.88 -26.77
CA TYR A 4 3.38 -12.57 -27.03
C TYR A 4 2.15 -12.63 -27.96
N GLU A 5 2.19 -13.51 -28.98
CA GLU A 5 1.08 -13.71 -29.91
C GLU A 5 -0.18 -14.27 -29.24
N ASP A 6 -0.02 -15.14 -28.23
CA ASP A 6 -1.15 -15.71 -27.49
C ASP A 6 -1.77 -14.65 -26.57
N ALA A 7 -0.93 -13.85 -25.91
CA ALA A 7 -1.40 -12.71 -25.13
C ALA A 7 -2.15 -11.70 -26.00
N ARG A 8 -1.63 -11.35 -27.17
CA ARG A 8 -2.27 -10.45 -28.13
C ARG A 8 -3.66 -10.92 -28.55
N ARG A 9 -3.82 -12.21 -28.85
CA ARG A 9 -5.15 -12.78 -29.19
C ARG A 9 -6.15 -12.62 -28.06
N VAL A 10 -5.72 -12.76 -26.82
CA VAL A 10 -6.57 -12.56 -25.65
C VAL A 10 -6.99 -11.09 -25.54
N LEU A 11 -6.05 -10.14 -25.74
CA LEU A 11 -6.33 -8.69 -25.69
C LEU A 11 -7.33 -8.26 -26.77
N GLU A 12 -7.22 -8.82 -28.00
CA GLU A 12 -8.11 -8.56 -29.11
C GLU A 12 -9.48 -9.27 -28.95
N SER A 13 -9.58 -10.24 -28.04
CA SER A 13 -10.82 -10.96 -27.76
C SER A 13 -11.74 -10.18 -26.83
N HIS A 14 -13.06 -10.30 -27.02
CA HIS A 14 -14.05 -9.78 -26.08
C HIS A 14 -14.35 -10.73 -24.92
N GLN A 15 -13.49 -11.72 -24.70
CA GLN A 15 -13.67 -12.73 -23.65
C GLN A 15 -13.09 -12.25 -22.32
N GLN A 16 -13.90 -11.65 -21.46
CA GLN A 16 -13.47 -11.14 -20.16
C GLN A 16 -12.79 -12.20 -19.29
N LYS A 17 -13.30 -13.46 -19.34
CA LYS A 17 -12.66 -14.57 -18.60
C LYS A 17 -11.20 -14.77 -19.02
N ALA A 18 -10.90 -14.76 -20.31
CA ALA A 18 -9.54 -14.93 -20.81
C ALA A 18 -8.63 -13.74 -20.43
N LYS A 19 -9.16 -12.50 -20.42
CA LYS A 19 -8.44 -11.32 -19.97
C LYS A 19 -8.11 -11.39 -18.47
N ARG A 20 -9.05 -11.85 -17.62
CA ARG A 20 -8.80 -12.06 -16.18
C ARG A 20 -7.74 -13.14 -15.95
N GLU A 21 -7.82 -14.26 -16.66
CA GLU A 21 -6.80 -15.31 -16.58
C GLU A 21 -5.41 -14.79 -17.00
N LEU A 22 -5.34 -13.98 -18.07
CA LEU A 22 -4.08 -13.36 -18.51
C LEU A 22 -3.55 -12.37 -17.46
N ALA A 23 -4.40 -11.50 -16.90
CA ALA A 23 -4.03 -10.50 -15.90
C ALA A 23 -3.49 -11.13 -14.61
N ALA A 24 -3.96 -12.31 -14.24
CA ALA A 24 -3.53 -13.04 -13.05
C ALA A 24 -2.22 -13.82 -13.23
N ARG A 25 -1.70 -13.97 -14.45
CA ARG A 25 -0.49 -14.77 -14.71
C ARG A 25 0.77 -14.02 -14.35
N GLU A 26 1.67 -14.65 -13.61
CA GLU A 26 2.99 -14.08 -13.29
C GLU A 26 3.94 -14.01 -14.50
N ASP A 27 3.72 -14.86 -15.51
CA ASP A 27 4.49 -14.88 -16.77
C ASP A 27 3.83 -14.10 -17.91
N ALA A 28 2.83 -13.26 -17.59
CA ALA A 28 2.22 -12.38 -18.58
C ALA A 28 3.21 -11.30 -19.05
N PRO A 29 3.26 -11.01 -20.36
CA PRO A 29 4.12 -9.95 -20.88
C PRO A 29 3.77 -8.60 -20.23
N PRO A 30 4.77 -7.78 -19.81
CA PRO A 30 4.53 -6.47 -19.19
C PRO A 30 3.67 -5.53 -20.04
N GLU A 31 3.82 -5.60 -21.35
CA GLU A 31 3.04 -4.81 -22.32
C GLU A 31 1.56 -5.21 -22.30
N ALA A 32 1.27 -6.52 -22.16
CA ALA A 32 -0.10 -7.00 -22.04
C ALA A 32 -0.74 -6.55 -20.73
N LEU A 33 0.00 -6.60 -19.61
CA LEU A 33 -0.45 -6.10 -18.31
C LEU A 33 -0.70 -4.59 -18.35
N TYR A 34 0.17 -3.82 -19.01
CA TYR A 34 -0.05 -2.39 -19.20
C TYR A 34 -1.35 -2.10 -19.98
N TYR A 35 -1.61 -2.85 -21.04
CA TYR A 35 -2.85 -2.73 -21.81
C TYR A 35 -4.08 -3.07 -20.97
N LEU A 36 -4.03 -4.17 -20.20
CA LEU A 36 -5.12 -4.60 -19.31
C LEU A 36 -5.35 -3.66 -18.12
N ALA A 37 -4.37 -2.84 -17.75
CA ALA A 37 -4.55 -1.79 -16.75
C ALA A 37 -5.56 -0.71 -17.19
N CYS A 38 -5.88 -0.63 -18.49
CA CYS A 38 -6.88 0.27 -19.06
C CYS A 38 -8.20 -0.46 -19.43
N ASP A 39 -8.40 -1.72 -19.02
CA ASP A 39 -9.61 -2.46 -19.35
C ASP A 39 -10.85 -1.86 -18.66
N ASP A 40 -12.01 -1.93 -19.31
CA ASP A 40 -13.27 -1.42 -18.75
C ASP A 40 -13.70 -2.18 -17.50
N ASP A 41 -13.32 -3.48 -17.40
CA ASP A 41 -13.67 -4.32 -16.27
C ASP A 41 -12.74 -4.05 -15.06
N PRO A 42 -13.28 -3.53 -13.94
CA PRO A 42 -12.47 -3.28 -12.74
C PRO A 42 -11.86 -4.55 -12.14
N GLU A 43 -12.44 -5.73 -12.41
CA GLU A 43 -11.87 -6.99 -11.94
C GLU A 43 -10.59 -7.33 -12.71
N VAL A 44 -10.54 -7.07 -14.02
CA VAL A 44 -9.31 -7.20 -14.82
C VAL A 44 -8.24 -6.23 -14.31
N ARG A 45 -8.59 -4.94 -14.10
CA ARG A 45 -7.65 -3.94 -13.58
C ARG A 45 -7.16 -4.29 -12.17
N GLY A 46 -8.03 -4.83 -11.31
CA GLY A 46 -7.67 -5.30 -9.97
C GLY A 46 -6.66 -6.46 -10.00
N LEU A 47 -6.82 -7.41 -10.92
CA LEU A 47 -5.85 -8.49 -11.12
C LEU A 47 -4.50 -7.96 -11.60
N VAL A 48 -4.47 -6.96 -12.49
CA VAL A 48 -3.22 -6.27 -12.88
C VAL A 48 -2.62 -5.54 -11.68
N ALA A 49 -3.44 -4.84 -10.89
CA ALA A 49 -2.99 -4.14 -9.68
C ALA A 49 -2.29 -5.08 -8.70
N ALA A 50 -2.80 -6.30 -8.53
CA ALA A 50 -2.22 -7.33 -7.67
C ALA A 50 -0.98 -8.02 -8.29
N ASN A 51 -0.83 -7.99 -9.62
CA ASN A 51 0.21 -8.75 -10.32
C ASN A 51 1.60 -8.13 -10.13
N ARG A 52 2.55 -8.94 -9.60
CA ARG A 52 3.93 -8.50 -9.35
C ARG A 52 4.72 -8.20 -10.62
N SER A 53 4.35 -8.81 -11.74
CA SER A 53 4.99 -8.59 -13.05
C SER A 53 4.47 -7.35 -13.78
N ALA A 54 3.44 -6.66 -13.24
CA ALA A 54 2.92 -5.45 -13.82
C ALA A 54 3.99 -4.34 -13.82
N PRO A 55 4.24 -3.70 -14.97
CA PRO A 55 5.25 -2.65 -15.07
C PRO A 55 4.86 -1.43 -14.24
N ILE A 56 5.85 -0.65 -13.83
CA ILE A 56 5.62 0.53 -12.97
C ILE A 56 4.64 1.53 -13.61
N GLN A 57 4.63 1.65 -14.94
CA GLN A 57 3.70 2.49 -15.68
C GLN A 57 2.24 2.05 -15.51
N ALA A 58 1.97 0.73 -15.45
CA ALA A 58 0.65 0.21 -15.14
C ALA A 58 0.24 0.57 -13.69
N ASN A 59 1.16 0.49 -12.75
CA ASN A 59 0.90 0.87 -11.36
C ASN A 59 0.56 2.37 -11.23
N GLU A 60 1.26 3.23 -11.97
CA GLU A 60 0.99 4.67 -12.02
C GLU A 60 -0.37 5.02 -12.64
N LEU A 61 -0.87 4.23 -13.57
CA LEU A 61 -2.24 4.38 -14.04
C LEU A 61 -3.26 3.97 -12.97
N LEU A 62 -3.03 2.85 -12.32
CA LEU A 62 -3.98 2.25 -11.38
C LEU A 62 -4.03 2.95 -10.01
N GLN A 63 -3.05 3.80 -9.67
CA GLN A 63 -3.07 4.57 -8.41
C GLN A 63 -4.25 5.56 -8.34
N ASP A 64 -4.75 6.02 -9.48
CA ASP A 64 -5.89 6.92 -9.63
C ASP A 64 -7.15 6.21 -10.16
N ASP A 65 -7.18 4.87 -10.07
CA ASP A 65 -8.32 4.09 -10.52
C ASP A 65 -9.62 4.52 -9.81
N THR A 66 -10.72 4.56 -10.54
CA THR A 66 -12.04 4.91 -9.98
C THR A 66 -12.53 3.89 -8.97
N SER A 67 -12.11 2.61 -9.09
CA SER A 67 -12.44 1.55 -8.14
C SER A 67 -11.46 1.56 -6.96
N ALA A 68 -11.98 1.73 -5.76
CA ALA A 68 -11.18 1.64 -4.55
C ALA A 68 -10.65 0.21 -4.28
N GLU A 69 -11.31 -0.81 -4.81
CA GLU A 69 -10.84 -2.19 -4.77
C GLU A 69 -9.53 -2.33 -5.57
N VAL A 70 -9.47 -1.73 -6.76
CA VAL A 70 -8.26 -1.70 -7.59
C VAL A 70 -7.12 -0.97 -6.87
N ARG A 71 -7.40 0.23 -6.31
CA ARG A 71 -6.40 0.98 -5.54
C ARG A 71 -5.94 0.22 -4.30
N GLY A 72 -6.85 -0.52 -3.63
CA GLY A 72 -6.53 -1.38 -2.48
C GLY A 72 -5.61 -2.55 -2.85
N GLU A 73 -5.85 -3.23 -3.98
CA GLU A 73 -4.95 -4.29 -4.46
C GLU A 73 -3.57 -3.74 -4.82
N LEU A 74 -3.52 -2.56 -5.46
CA LEU A 74 -2.26 -1.88 -5.74
C LEU A 74 -1.52 -1.53 -4.44
N ALA A 75 -2.22 -0.97 -3.45
CA ALA A 75 -1.64 -0.61 -2.14
C ALA A 75 -1.00 -1.82 -1.47
N ARG A 76 -1.72 -2.94 -1.43
CA ARG A 76 -1.24 -4.20 -0.86
C ARG A 76 0.02 -4.69 -1.57
N LYS A 77 0.03 -4.69 -2.90
CA LYS A 77 1.21 -5.09 -3.69
C LYS A 77 2.41 -4.19 -3.41
N ILE A 78 2.24 -2.86 -3.53
CA ILE A 78 3.35 -1.91 -3.37
C ILE A 78 3.93 -1.98 -1.96
N ALA A 79 3.08 -2.02 -0.93
CA ALA A 79 3.52 -2.13 0.46
C ALA A 79 4.34 -3.42 0.72
N ARG A 80 3.93 -4.55 0.15
CA ARG A 80 4.66 -5.83 0.26
C ARG A 80 5.99 -5.87 -0.49
N LEU A 81 6.19 -4.99 -1.46
CA LEU A 81 7.48 -4.87 -2.15
C LEU A 81 8.50 -4.04 -1.35
N MET A 82 8.07 -3.23 -0.36
CA MET A 82 8.95 -2.34 0.40
C MET A 82 10.07 -3.06 1.17
N PRO A 83 9.84 -4.21 1.85
CA PRO A 83 10.91 -4.93 2.57
C PRO A 83 12.06 -5.42 1.69
N ASP A 84 11.78 -5.70 0.42
CA ASP A 84 12.75 -6.27 -0.53
C ASP A 84 13.66 -5.20 -1.14
N ILE A 85 13.46 -3.92 -0.79
CA ILE A 85 14.23 -2.80 -1.34
C ILE A 85 15.41 -2.46 -0.42
N PRO A 86 16.67 -2.68 -0.84
CA PRO A 86 17.85 -2.32 -0.05
C PRO A 86 17.92 -0.79 0.16
N ALA A 87 18.10 -0.36 1.42
CA ALA A 87 18.17 1.07 1.75
C ALA A 87 19.39 1.81 1.16
N VAL A 88 20.38 1.07 0.64
CA VAL A 88 21.71 1.60 0.26
C VAL A 88 21.77 2.08 -1.20
N GLU A 89 20.91 1.58 -2.09
CA GLU A 89 20.88 1.97 -3.50
C GLU A 89 19.47 2.35 -3.93
N ARG A 90 19.08 3.59 -3.69
CA ARG A 90 17.82 4.11 -4.23
C ARG A 90 17.93 4.22 -5.76
N SER A 91 17.28 3.31 -6.45
CA SER A 91 17.09 3.42 -7.90
C SER A 91 15.88 4.31 -8.20
N ALA A 92 15.84 4.88 -9.42
CA ALA A 92 14.68 5.64 -9.88
C ALA A 92 13.34 4.86 -9.79
N ILE A 93 13.39 3.53 -9.86
CA ILE A 93 12.22 2.67 -9.69
C ILE A 93 11.75 2.66 -8.23
N GLN A 94 12.68 2.64 -7.28
CA GLN A 94 12.35 2.70 -5.85
C GLN A 94 11.69 4.01 -5.46
N ASP A 95 12.21 5.13 -5.96
CA ASP A 95 11.61 6.45 -5.71
C ASP A 95 10.18 6.52 -6.27
N ARG A 96 9.93 5.92 -7.43
CA ARG A 96 8.58 5.83 -8.01
C ARG A 96 7.64 4.94 -7.17
N LEU A 97 8.12 3.79 -6.67
CA LEU A 97 7.34 2.91 -5.78
C LEU A 97 7.01 3.60 -4.44
N ILE A 98 7.96 4.35 -3.88
CA ILE A 98 7.72 5.15 -2.66
C ILE A 98 6.67 6.22 -2.95
N GLY A 99 6.77 6.93 -4.07
CA GLY A 99 5.77 7.93 -4.47
C GLY A 99 4.37 7.34 -4.64
N LEU A 100 4.26 6.13 -5.20
CA LEU A 100 2.98 5.41 -5.27
C LEU A 100 2.44 5.08 -3.87
N LEU A 101 3.29 4.61 -2.96
CA LEU A 101 2.89 4.29 -1.59
C LEU A 101 2.44 5.54 -0.82
N GLU A 102 3.17 6.67 -0.97
CA GLU A 102 2.80 7.96 -0.39
C GLU A 102 1.41 8.39 -0.85
N LYS A 103 1.15 8.32 -2.16
CA LYS A 103 -0.14 8.68 -2.73
C LYS A 103 -1.28 7.81 -2.24
N LEU A 104 -1.08 6.49 -2.15
CA LEU A 104 -2.08 5.55 -1.61
C LEU A 104 -2.29 5.72 -0.10
N ALA A 105 -1.28 6.17 0.64
CA ALA A 105 -1.40 6.56 2.05
C ALA A 105 -2.17 7.88 2.24
N GLU A 106 -2.42 8.62 1.17
CA GLU A 106 -3.22 9.83 1.12
C GLU A 106 -4.59 9.64 0.45
N ASP A 107 -4.95 8.39 0.12
CA ASP A 107 -6.22 8.08 -0.54
C ASP A 107 -7.41 8.69 0.22
N GLU A 108 -8.38 9.19 -0.50
CA GLU A 108 -9.59 9.80 0.09
C GLU A 108 -10.40 8.80 0.93
N LEU A 109 -10.34 7.50 0.57
CA LEU A 109 -11.09 6.46 1.27
C LEU A 109 -10.25 5.80 2.38
N PRO A 110 -10.71 5.85 3.63
CA PRO A 110 -10.02 5.26 4.76
C PRO A 110 -9.66 3.78 4.57
N ARG A 111 -10.48 3.03 3.87
CA ARG A 111 -10.24 1.60 3.59
C ARG A 111 -8.97 1.35 2.78
N VAL A 112 -8.62 2.24 1.84
CA VAL A 112 -7.38 2.12 1.05
C VAL A 112 -6.20 2.46 1.94
N ARG A 113 -6.27 3.56 2.71
CA ARG A 113 -5.23 3.94 3.68
C ARG A 113 -5.00 2.87 4.75
N ALA A 114 -6.07 2.20 5.21
CA ALA A 114 -5.99 1.10 6.18
C ALA A 114 -5.20 -0.10 5.62
N ILE A 115 -5.41 -0.46 4.35
CA ILE A 115 -4.61 -1.51 3.70
C ILE A 115 -3.13 -1.15 3.69
N VAL A 116 -2.78 0.11 3.33
CA VAL A 116 -1.39 0.57 3.41
C VAL A 116 -0.86 0.44 4.82
N ALA A 117 -1.60 0.94 5.81
CA ALA A 117 -1.20 0.92 7.22
C ALA A 117 -0.96 -0.50 7.76
N GLU A 118 -1.86 -1.43 7.48
CA GLU A 118 -1.74 -2.82 7.89
C GLU A 118 -0.48 -3.49 7.31
N GLU A 119 -0.26 -3.32 6.00
CA GLU A 119 0.85 -3.97 5.31
C GLU A 119 2.23 -3.40 5.71
N ILE A 120 2.33 -2.11 6.05
CA ILE A 120 3.60 -1.47 6.44
C ILE A 120 3.81 -1.36 7.95
N ALA A 121 2.84 -1.75 8.77
CA ALA A 121 2.84 -1.49 10.22
C ALA A 121 4.16 -1.87 10.90
N SER A 122 4.72 -3.04 10.60
CA SER A 122 5.98 -3.53 11.17
C SER A 122 7.20 -3.34 10.25
N CYS A 123 7.05 -2.68 9.10
CA CYS A 123 8.11 -2.53 8.12
C CYS A 123 9.09 -1.40 8.49
N PRO A 124 10.39 -1.69 8.74
CA PRO A 124 11.36 -0.66 9.13
C PRO A 124 11.95 0.12 7.94
N THR A 125 11.69 -0.31 6.70
CA THR A 125 12.32 0.22 5.49
C THR A 125 11.50 1.30 4.77
N VAL A 126 10.23 1.48 5.14
CA VAL A 126 9.39 2.54 4.58
C VAL A 126 9.83 3.92 5.07
N PRO A 127 9.62 4.99 4.29
CA PRO A 127 9.89 6.34 4.75
C PRO A 127 9.12 6.67 6.03
N ARG A 128 9.83 7.17 7.06
CA ARG A 128 9.23 7.56 8.36
C ARG A 128 8.06 8.54 8.19
N ALA A 129 8.11 9.38 7.15
CA ALA A 129 7.05 10.35 6.87
C ALA A 129 5.69 9.66 6.61
N ILE A 130 5.67 8.52 5.90
CA ILE A 130 4.46 7.75 5.64
C ILE A 130 3.89 7.17 6.95
N ALA A 131 4.74 6.56 7.78
CA ALA A 131 4.33 6.01 9.07
C ALA A 131 3.77 7.11 9.99
N ARG A 132 4.44 8.27 10.09
CA ARG A 132 3.98 9.41 10.88
C ARG A 132 2.65 9.99 10.40
N ARG A 133 2.44 10.02 9.08
CA ARG A 133 1.18 10.47 8.49
C ARG A 133 0.03 9.54 8.87
N LEU A 134 0.17 8.24 8.61
CA LEU A 134 -0.85 7.24 8.92
C LEU A 134 -1.12 7.12 10.42
N ALA A 135 -0.10 7.31 11.27
CA ALA A 135 -0.25 7.34 12.72
C ALA A 135 -1.14 8.48 13.23
N ARG A 136 -1.28 9.56 12.46
CA ARG A 136 -2.13 10.73 12.79
C ARG A 136 -3.49 10.70 12.09
N ASP A 137 -3.83 9.60 11.42
CA ASP A 137 -5.13 9.46 10.78
C ASP A 137 -6.26 9.45 11.83
N ALA A 138 -7.40 10.06 11.48
CA ALA A 138 -8.57 10.11 12.35
C ALA A 138 -9.26 8.74 12.50
N GLU A 139 -9.03 7.84 11.54
CA GLU A 139 -9.65 6.53 11.52
C GLU A 139 -8.77 5.49 12.24
N MET A 140 -9.30 4.85 13.28
CA MET A 140 -8.57 3.81 14.04
C MET A 140 -8.14 2.62 13.19
N ALA A 141 -8.91 2.28 12.14
CA ALA A 141 -8.52 1.24 11.20
C ALA A 141 -7.20 1.59 10.46
N VAL A 142 -6.87 2.88 10.34
CA VAL A 142 -5.65 3.38 9.69
C VAL A 142 -4.53 3.59 10.71
N CYS A 143 -4.77 4.39 11.75
CA CYS A 143 -3.70 4.73 12.70
C CYS A 143 -3.36 3.57 13.66
N GLY A 144 -4.32 2.73 14.03
CA GLY A 144 -4.15 1.66 15.03
C GLY A 144 -2.98 0.71 14.75
N PRO A 145 -2.89 0.08 13.56
CA PRO A 145 -1.77 -0.81 13.23
C PRO A 145 -0.40 -0.10 13.31
N ILE A 146 -0.32 1.13 12.86
CA ILE A 146 0.94 1.90 12.91
C ILE A 146 1.30 2.27 14.35
N LEU A 147 0.34 2.71 15.15
CA LEU A 147 0.56 3.06 16.55
C LEU A 147 1.01 1.86 17.38
N GLU A 148 0.49 0.67 17.11
CA GLU A 148 0.79 -0.54 17.84
C GLU A 148 2.12 -1.19 17.42
N TYR A 149 2.41 -1.26 16.11
CA TYR A 149 3.49 -2.10 15.59
C TYR A 149 4.67 -1.36 14.96
N SER A 150 4.53 -0.08 14.57
CA SER A 150 5.58 0.57 13.79
C SER A 150 6.83 0.87 14.61
N PRO A 151 8.03 0.40 14.19
CA PRO A 151 9.30 0.75 14.82
C PRO A 151 9.78 2.16 14.45
N LEU A 152 9.09 2.84 13.53
CA LEU A 152 9.52 4.12 12.95
C LEU A 152 9.05 5.33 13.78
N LEU A 153 8.12 5.14 14.72
CA LEU A 153 7.64 6.22 15.60
C LEU A 153 8.57 6.38 16.79
N SER A 154 9.02 7.61 17.05
CA SER A 154 9.77 7.95 18.26
C SER A 154 8.83 8.18 19.45
N ASP A 155 9.40 8.23 20.66
CA ASP A 155 8.64 8.54 21.88
C ASP A 155 7.97 9.92 21.79
N GLU A 156 8.65 10.91 21.18
CA GLU A 156 8.10 12.23 20.96
C GLU A 156 6.88 12.18 20.02
N ASP A 157 6.95 11.38 18.93
CA ASP A 157 5.81 11.18 18.02
C ASP A 157 4.62 10.57 18.77
N LEU A 158 4.87 9.58 19.63
CA LEU A 158 3.83 8.89 20.38
C LEU A 158 3.18 9.81 21.42
N ILE A 159 3.97 10.58 22.17
CA ILE A 159 3.48 11.55 23.16
C ILE A 159 2.66 12.65 22.48
N GLU A 160 3.16 13.20 21.36
CA GLU A 160 2.42 14.20 20.58
C GLU A 160 1.06 13.65 20.11
N ILE A 161 1.04 12.41 19.62
CA ILE A 161 -0.21 11.76 19.16
C ILE A 161 -1.18 11.56 20.33
N ILE A 162 -0.72 11.10 21.50
CA ILE A 162 -1.58 10.96 22.70
C ILE A 162 -2.22 12.30 23.04
N ALA A 163 -1.47 13.38 22.97
CA ALA A 163 -1.95 14.72 23.34
C ALA A 163 -2.88 15.34 22.28
N THR A 164 -2.72 15.01 21.01
CA THR A 164 -3.37 15.71 19.89
C THR A 164 -4.34 14.85 19.06
N SER A 165 -4.29 13.51 19.20
CA SER A 165 -5.08 12.62 18.37
C SER A 165 -6.57 12.75 18.64
N GLY A 166 -7.34 12.96 17.57
CA GLY A 166 -8.80 12.87 17.61
C GLY A 166 -9.33 11.42 17.47
N ALA A 167 -8.47 10.43 17.24
CA ALA A 167 -8.87 9.04 17.04
C ALA A 167 -9.17 8.36 18.40
N PRO A 168 -10.43 7.97 18.68
CA PRO A 168 -10.76 7.26 19.90
C PRO A 168 -10.00 5.94 19.98
N GLY A 169 -9.18 5.74 21.01
CA GLY A 169 -8.41 4.50 21.19
C GLY A 169 -6.92 4.58 20.76
N ALA A 170 -6.43 5.72 20.28
CA ALA A 170 -5.02 5.90 19.91
C ALA A 170 -4.08 5.59 21.10
N ALA A 171 -4.37 6.14 22.28
CA ALA A 171 -3.61 5.85 23.50
C ALA A 171 -3.61 4.35 23.87
N ALA A 172 -4.74 3.67 23.71
CA ALA A 172 -4.84 2.24 23.94
C ALA A 172 -4.03 1.41 22.92
N ALA A 173 -3.96 1.85 21.66
CA ALA A 173 -3.11 1.19 20.66
C ALA A 173 -1.62 1.36 21.02
N ILE A 174 -1.20 2.56 21.44
CA ILE A 174 0.16 2.81 21.89
C ILE A 174 0.50 1.97 23.14
N ALA A 175 -0.43 1.83 24.08
CA ALA A 175 -0.23 1.00 25.29
C ALA A 175 -0.04 -0.49 24.99
N ARG A 176 -0.50 -0.99 23.82
CA ARG A 176 -0.30 -2.39 23.41
C ARG A 176 1.05 -2.66 22.75
N ARG A 177 1.89 -1.65 22.56
CA ARG A 177 3.24 -1.84 21.99
C ARG A 177 4.05 -2.81 22.85
N ALA A 178 4.86 -3.64 22.21
CA ALA A 178 5.75 -4.59 22.90
C ALA A 178 6.74 -3.93 23.87
N CYS A 179 7.17 -2.70 23.56
CA CYS A 179 8.02 -1.87 24.41
C CYS A 179 7.50 -0.43 24.38
N VAL A 180 7.31 0.15 25.55
CA VAL A 180 6.90 1.54 25.78
C VAL A 180 7.84 2.15 26.81
N SER A 181 8.38 3.35 26.55
CA SER A 181 9.20 4.05 27.54
C SER A 181 8.34 4.56 28.71
N THR A 182 9.00 4.90 29.82
CA THR A 182 8.33 5.51 30.99
C THR A 182 7.62 6.80 30.60
N SER A 183 8.25 7.67 29.81
CA SER A 183 7.66 8.93 29.37
C SER A 183 6.38 8.75 28.54
N VAL A 184 6.33 7.75 27.66
CA VAL A 184 5.13 7.43 26.90
C VAL A 184 4.07 6.79 27.78
N SER A 185 4.47 5.91 28.73
CA SER A 185 3.54 5.28 29.69
C SER A 185 2.86 6.34 30.58
N ASP A 186 3.60 7.33 31.04
CA ASP A 186 3.06 8.42 31.85
C ASP A 186 2.06 9.26 31.03
N ALA A 187 2.34 9.50 29.76
CA ALA A 187 1.44 10.23 28.88
C ALA A 187 0.13 9.47 28.59
N VAL A 188 0.14 8.13 28.59
CA VAL A 188 -1.07 7.30 28.38
C VAL A 188 -2.02 7.36 29.57
N VAL A 189 -1.47 7.54 30.80
CA VAL A 189 -2.25 7.50 32.06
C VAL A 189 -2.83 8.87 32.44
N THR A 190 -2.33 9.96 31.84
CA THR A 190 -2.78 11.34 32.11
C THR A 190 -4.00 11.71 31.29
#